data_7fd2a2d922f02b8f1369eb245b5809a0
#
_entry.id   7fd2a2d922f02b8f1369eb245b5809a0
#
_cell.length_a   1.000
_cell.length_b   1.000
_cell.length_c   1.000
_cell.angle_alpha   90.00
_cell.angle_beta   90.00
_cell.angle_gamma   90.00
#
_symmetry.space_group_name_H-M   'P 1'
#
loop_
_entity.id
_entity.type
_entity.pdbx_description
1 polymer ?
#
loop_
_entity_poly.entity_id
_entity_poly.type
_entity_poly.pdbx_seq_one_letter_code
_entity_poly.pdbx_strand_id
1 'polypeptide(L)'
;MYGLGNALRGGFVGVGLSLAVGAFAASNPIVTKMFTADPAGLVHNDTMYIFTGHDEAPAGHEGYIMNDWHIFSSGDMDTWVDRGAVLSIKSFKWARGSAWASQTIERNGKFYWYVTVHDGRDFAVGVAVADHPAGPYKDAIGKALITSDMTPANSGVNYDIDPTVFIDDDGQAYIYWGNGAVMGYRLKENMVELQGNMFNVTPPSFTEAPYVHKRNGYYFLTYAYGWEERIGQATMKSPTGPVSNSKVIVGYNKNSNTSHQAFVEFHNQWYYIYHTGAIGGSFRRALCVDYAYYENDSTIANITMTDAGVKKVDHAPIRDGVYRIKARHSGLSLEDSRSVVIQMDSEESESQLWALKRIGGYTYTLRNIETGKYLSFGKGNLLDTARTVDAENRIVIENFNVDDGYRLYANTASEYLGDVLNISTEAGMPLVVWKQTGTQNQSFRFEYMGDESAYSSSSSPLTSSGTAELMSSSSSEDALSSSTEITSLVAVPGNLGARIIGASRADGLRFSQAADYALMNLHGMVVARGHAAQVAVKNLAPGAYVVRLGGRIQKIELR
;
A
#
# COMPACT_ATOMS: atom_id res chain seq x y z
N MET A 1 39.23 -71.41 -14.89
CA MET A 1 40.19 -70.34 -15.23
C MET A 1 39.36 -69.06 -15.37
N TYR A 2 39.61 -68.17 -14.58
CA TYR A 2 39.35 -66.71 -14.50
C TYR A 2 38.51 -66.05 -15.63
N GLY A 3 37.51 -65.30 -15.20
CA GLY A 3 36.83 -64.30 -15.98
C GLY A 3 36.04 -63.30 -15.07
N LEU A 4 36.53 -62.08 -15.02
CA LEU A 4 36.14 -60.98 -14.18
C LEU A 4 34.74 -60.45 -14.52
N GLY A 5 33.95 -60.22 -13.46
CA GLY A 5 32.69 -59.46 -13.52
C GLY A 5 32.92 -57.94 -13.54
N ASN A 6 32.21 -57.23 -14.39
CA ASN A 6 32.08 -55.78 -14.34
C ASN A 6 30.66 -55.42 -13.94
N ALA A 7 30.54 -54.83 -12.74
CA ALA A 7 29.30 -54.24 -12.26
C ALA A 7 29.11 -52.85 -12.89
N LEU A 8 28.09 -52.70 -13.72
CA LEU A 8 27.60 -51.42 -14.21
C LEU A 8 26.73 -50.76 -13.12
N ARG A 9 27.25 -49.70 -12.51
CA ARG A 9 26.47 -48.76 -11.69
C ARG A 9 25.64 -47.86 -12.63
N GLY A 10 24.35 -48.07 -12.69
CA GLY A 10 23.41 -47.18 -13.34
C GLY A 10 23.18 -45.97 -12.46
N GLY A 11 23.70 -44.83 -12.88
CA GLY A 11 23.31 -43.52 -12.29
C GLY A 11 21.97 -43.08 -12.86
N PHE A 12 20.97 -42.96 -11.99
CA PHE A 12 19.73 -42.27 -12.34
C PHE A 12 20.03 -40.77 -12.44
N VAL A 13 20.07 -40.23 -13.64
CA VAL A 13 19.99 -38.80 -13.89
C VAL A 13 18.50 -38.41 -13.85
N GLY A 14 18.08 -37.85 -12.75
CA GLY A 14 16.77 -37.21 -12.64
C GLY A 14 16.76 -35.95 -13.51
N VAL A 15 16.14 -36.02 -14.69
CA VAL A 15 15.83 -34.84 -15.48
C VAL A 15 14.68 -34.13 -14.79
N GLY A 16 15.00 -33.12 -13.98
CA GLY A 16 14.03 -32.17 -13.49
C GLY A 16 13.48 -31.37 -14.66
N LEU A 17 12.25 -31.64 -15.05
CA LEU A 17 11.51 -30.83 -16.01
C LEU A 17 11.17 -29.48 -15.31
N SER A 18 12.03 -28.47 -15.46
CA SER A 18 11.69 -27.09 -15.13
C SER A 18 10.66 -26.64 -16.17
N LEU A 19 9.39 -26.63 -15.77
CA LEU A 19 8.36 -25.88 -16.50
C LEU A 19 8.79 -24.41 -16.45
N ALA A 20 9.32 -23.91 -17.55
CA ALA A 20 9.52 -22.48 -17.75
C ALA A 20 8.12 -21.83 -17.81
N VAL A 21 7.67 -21.29 -16.67
CA VAL A 21 6.51 -20.41 -16.63
C VAL A 21 6.93 -19.13 -17.33
N GLY A 22 6.47 -18.93 -18.57
CA GLY A 22 6.69 -17.69 -19.30
C GLY A 22 6.05 -16.54 -18.53
N ALA A 23 6.84 -15.61 -18.03
CA ALA A 23 6.37 -14.36 -17.47
C ALA A 23 5.78 -13.54 -18.61
N PHE A 24 4.49 -13.27 -18.55
CA PHE A 24 3.81 -12.29 -19.39
C PHE A 24 3.64 -11.02 -18.57
N ALA A 25 3.93 -9.86 -19.16
CA ALA A 25 3.61 -8.58 -18.56
C ALA A 25 2.09 -8.52 -18.27
N ALA A 26 1.71 -8.14 -17.06
CA ALA A 26 0.33 -8.11 -16.61
C ALA A 26 -0.48 -7.13 -17.44
N SER A 27 -1.20 -7.65 -18.42
CA SER A 27 -2.27 -6.94 -19.11
C SER A 27 -3.59 -7.65 -18.83
N ASN A 28 -4.68 -6.90 -18.79
CA ASN A 28 -6.01 -7.47 -18.68
C ASN A 28 -6.51 -8.05 -20.02
N PRO A 29 -7.11 -9.24 -20.01
CA PRO A 29 -7.26 -10.15 -18.87
C PRO A 29 -5.98 -10.87 -18.48
N ILE A 30 -5.77 -11.10 -17.18
CA ILE A 30 -4.56 -11.80 -16.67
C ILE A 30 -4.56 -13.31 -16.98
N VAL A 31 -5.72 -13.90 -17.26
CA VAL A 31 -5.87 -15.28 -17.69
C VAL A 31 -6.50 -15.32 -19.06
N THR A 32 -5.79 -15.85 -20.06
CA THR A 32 -6.23 -15.88 -21.47
C THR A 32 -6.35 -17.29 -22.05
N LYS A 33 -5.88 -18.32 -21.33
CA LYS A 33 -5.87 -19.72 -21.81
C LYS A 33 -7.17 -20.47 -21.49
N MET A 34 -7.97 -19.91 -20.62
CA MET A 34 -9.26 -20.44 -20.20
C MET A 34 -10.19 -19.29 -19.84
N PHE A 35 -11.48 -19.55 -19.72
CA PHE A 35 -12.47 -18.56 -19.29
C PHE A 35 -12.67 -18.65 -17.79
N THR A 36 -12.59 -17.50 -17.12
CA THR A 36 -12.60 -17.38 -15.66
C THR A 36 -13.58 -16.30 -15.24
N ALA A 37 -14.34 -16.55 -14.18
CA ALA A 37 -15.46 -15.71 -13.81
C ALA A 37 -15.59 -15.53 -12.29
N ASP A 38 -16.35 -14.53 -11.87
CA ASP A 38 -16.80 -14.30 -10.50
C ASP A 38 -15.63 -14.36 -9.47
N PRO A 39 -14.60 -13.54 -9.66
CA PRO A 39 -13.37 -13.66 -8.89
C PRO A 39 -13.52 -13.16 -7.46
N ALA A 40 -12.87 -13.85 -6.53
CA ALA A 40 -12.64 -13.38 -5.17
C ALA A 40 -11.16 -13.50 -4.80
N GLY A 41 -10.66 -12.57 -4.00
CA GLY A 41 -9.26 -12.55 -3.62
C GLY A 41 -9.02 -12.83 -2.15
N LEU A 42 -7.86 -13.42 -1.84
CA LEU A 42 -7.35 -13.67 -0.51
C LEU A 42 -5.84 -13.44 -0.49
N VAL A 43 -5.35 -12.70 0.50
CA VAL A 43 -3.91 -12.56 0.74
C VAL A 43 -3.48 -13.49 1.88
N HIS A 44 -2.46 -14.29 1.62
CA HIS A 44 -1.87 -15.16 2.62
C HIS A 44 -0.36 -15.32 2.38
N ASN A 45 0.47 -15.12 3.41
CA ASN A 45 1.93 -15.24 3.35
C ASN A 45 2.53 -14.52 2.14
N ASP A 46 2.28 -13.21 2.06
CA ASP A 46 2.83 -12.33 1.00
C ASP A 46 2.48 -12.79 -0.45
N THR A 47 1.35 -13.44 -0.59
CA THR A 47 0.87 -13.97 -1.86
C THR A 47 -0.61 -13.64 -2.02
N MET A 48 -0.97 -13.04 -3.16
CA MET A 48 -2.35 -12.87 -3.61
C MET A 48 -2.84 -14.19 -4.21
N TYR A 49 -3.94 -14.71 -3.72
CA TYR A 49 -4.68 -15.83 -4.30
C TYR A 49 -6.00 -15.30 -4.87
N ILE A 50 -6.30 -15.64 -6.11
CA ILE A 50 -7.59 -15.33 -6.75
C ILE A 50 -8.32 -16.63 -7.04
N PHE A 51 -9.53 -16.74 -6.52
CA PHE A 51 -10.43 -17.87 -6.68
C PHE A 51 -11.45 -17.49 -7.75
N THR A 52 -11.63 -18.33 -8.77
CA THR A 52 -12.54 -18.04 -9.88
C THR A 52 -13.42 -19.24 -10.19
N GLY A 53 -14.63 -18.99 -10.68
CA GLY A 53 -15.37 -19.97 -11.45
C GLY A 53 -14.71 -20.20 -12.81
N HIS A 54 -15.03 -21.31 -13.44
CA HIS A 54 -14.55 -21.72 -14.76
C HIS A 54 -15.72 -21.79 -15.74
N ASP A 55 -15.77 -20.87 -16.70
CA ASP A 55 -16.79 -20.86 -17.75
C ASP A 55 -16.41 -21.87 -18.84
N GLU A 56 -17.21 -22.91 -19.00
CA GLU A 56 -16.97 -24.02 -19.94
C GLU A 56 -17.95 -24.01 -21.13
N ALA A 57 -18.82 -22.98 -21.23
CA ALA A 57 -19.79 -22.86 -22.29
C ALA A 57 -19.12 -22.80 -23.68
N PRO A 58 -19.48 -23.65 -24.65
CA PRO A 58 -18.91 -23.59 -25.99
C PRO A 58 -19.34 -22.31 -26.70
N ALA A 59 -18.60 -21.93 -27.74
CA ALA A 59 -18.92 -20.76 -28.54
C ALA A 59 -20.34 -20.87 -29.13
N GLY A 60 -21.11 -19.78 -28.98
CA GLY A 60 -22.51 -19.73 -29.44
C GLY A 60 -23.52 -20.33 -28.47
N HIS A 61 -23.10 -20.90 -27.34
CA HIS A 61 -24.01 -21.33 -26.28
C HIS A 61 -24.47 -20.13 -25.46
N GLU A 62 -25.75 -20.00 -25.24
CA GLU A 62 -26.37 -18.99 -24.38
C GLU A 62 -26.71 -19.63 -23.03
N GLY A 63 -25.89 -19.36 -22.03
CA GLY A 63 -26.00 -19.84 -20.65
C GLY A 63 -24.69 -20.25 -20.05
N TYR A 64 -24.62 -20.27 -18.72
CA TYR A 64 -23.44 -20.65 -17.96
C TYR A 64 -23.34 -22.18 -17.83
N ILE A 65 -22.16 -22.71 -18.19
CA ILE A 65 -21.76 -24.10 -17.89
C ILE A 65 -20.50 -23.99 -17.04
N MET A 66 -20.60 -24.34 -15.76
CA MET A 66 -19.52 -24.20 -14.80
C MET A 66 -19.53 -25.42 -13.87
N ASN A 67 -18.45 -26.19 -13.82
CA ASN A 67 -18.36 -27.44 -13.08
C ASN A 67 -17.28 -27.46 -11.99
N ASP A 68 -16.34 -26.52 -12.02
CA ASP A 68 -15.25 -26.43 -11.08
C ASP A 68 -14.80 -24.99 -10.85
N TRP A 69 -13.87 -24.83 -9.90
CA TRP A 69 -13.25 -23.57 -9.55
C TRP A 69 -11.74 -23.68 -9.63
N HIS A 70 -11.10 -22.64 -10.16
CA HIS A 70 -9.66 -22.53 -10.28
C HIS A 70 -9.09 -21.52 -9.27
N ILE A 71 -7.81 -21.68 -8.96
CA ILE A 71 -7.05 -20.76 -8.13
C ILE A 71 -5.84 -20.27 -8.92
N PHE A 72 -5.64 -18.96 -8.92
CA PHE A 72 -4.44 -18.31 -9.43
C PHE A 72 -3.72 -17.64 -8.28
N SER A 73 -2.40 -17.64 -8.26
CA SER A 73 -1.63 -16.98 -7.21
C SER A 73 -0.46 -16.19 -7.76
N SER A 74 -0.15 -15.06 -7.11
CA SER A 74 0.95 -14.19 -7.47
C SER A 74 1.56 -13.53 -6.21
N GLY A 75 2.88 -13.47 -6.14
CA GLY A 75 3.60 -12.68 -5.14
C GLY A 75 3.87 -11.25 -5.60
N ASP A 76 3.63 -10.93 -6.88
CA ASP A 76 4.04 -9.66 -7.48
C ASP A 76 2.98 -9.01 -8.40
N MET A 77 1.79 -9.57 -8.50
CA MET A 77 0.68 -9.12 -9.35
C MET A 77 0.96 -9.13 -10.86
N ASP A 78 2.12 -9.63 -11.29
CA ASP A 78 2.56 -9.74 -12.68
C ASP A 78 2.72 -11.20 -13.10
N THR A 79 3.41 -12.01 -12.29
CA THR A 79 3.63 -13.42 -12.55
C THR A 79 2.56 -14.25 -11.83
N TRP A 80 1.67 -14.86 -12.60
CA TRP A 80 0.58 -15.67 -12.07
C TRP A 80 0.82 -17.15 -12.26
N VAL A 81 0.59 -17.92 -11.22
CA VAL A 81 0.66 -19.38 -11.21
C VAL A 81 -0.74 -19.95 -11.15
N ASP A 82 -1.12 -20.72 -12.17
CA ASP A 82 -2.35 -21.52 -12.15
C ASP A 82 -2.15 -22.72 -11.20
N ARG A 83 -2.95 -22.78 -10.13
CA ARG A 83 -2.96 -23.86 -9.13
C ARG A 83 -3.92 -24.99 -9.52
N GLY A 84 -4.64 -24.84 -10.62
CA GLY A 84 -5.57 -25.82 -11.17
C GLY A 84 -6.96 -25.79 -10.53
N ALA A 85 -7.81 -26.70 -11.00
CA ALA A 85 -9.16 -26.94 -10.47
C ALA A 85 -9.08 -27.81 -9.20
N VAL A 86 -8.94 -27.15 -8.04
CA VAL A 86 -8.77 -27.85 -6.74
C VAL A 86 -10.09 -28.16 -6.04
N LEU A 87 -11.20 -27.64 -6.55
CA LEU A 87 -12.55 -27.87 -6.05
C LEU A 87 -13.53 -27.98 -7.25
N SER A 88 -14.53 -28.83 -7.15
CA SER A 88 -15.56 -29.00 -8.17
C SER A 88 -16.89 -29.37 -7.54
N ILE A 89 -17.97 -29.32 -8.34
CA ILE A 89 -19.28 -29.80 -7.88
C ILE A 89 -19.23 -31.25 -7.39
N LYS A 90 -18.33 -32.07 -7.93
CA LYS A 90 -18.15 -33.49 -7.51
C LYS A 90 -17.61 -33.62 -6.09
N SER A 91 -16.98 -32.57 -5.55
CA SER A 91 -16.49 -32.54 -4.17
C SER A 91 -17.64 -32.51 -3.15
N PHE A 92 -18.82 -32.07 -3.58
CA PHE A 92 -20.05 -32.00 -2.77
C PHE A 92 -21.02 -33.09 -3.22
N LYS A 93 -21.16 -34.16 -2.44
CA LYS A 93 -22.04 -35.31 -2.79
C LYS A 93 -23.51 -34.93 -3.01
N TRP A 94 -23.92 -33.82 -2.41
CA TRP A 94 -25.30 -33.29 -2.48
C TRP A 94 -25.50 -32.30 -3.64
N ALA A 95 -24.43 -31.71 -4.21
CA ALA A 95 -24.53 -30.81 -5.37
C ALA A 95 -24.89 -31.55 -6.67
N ARG A 96 -25.55 -30.86 -7.60
CA ARG A 96 -26.01 -31.39 -8.89
C ARG A 96 -25.53 -30.55 -10.07
N GLY A 97 -25.01 -29.35 -9.85
CA GLY A 97 -24.51 -28.46 -10.91
C GLY A 97 -24.12 -27.09 -10.43
N SER A 98 -23.74 -26.26 -11.36
CA SER A 98 -23.56 -24.81 -11.20
C SER A 98 -22.46 -24.42 -10.19
N ALA A 99 -21.20 -24.63 -10.57
CA ALA A 99 -20.05 -24.12 -9.80
C ALA A 99 -19.92 -22.61 -9.99
N TRP A 100 -20.82 -21.83 -9.39
CA TRP A 100 -20.94 -20.38 -9.59
C TRP A 100 -20.09 -19.59 -8.60
N ALA A 101 -20.38 -18.30 -8.41
CA ALA A 101 -19.62 -17.39 -7.60
C ALA A 101 -19.28 -17.91 -6.19
N SER A 102 -18.11 -17.51 -5.69
CA SER A 102 -17.57 -18.07 -4.45
C SER A 102 -16.58 -17.11 -3.79
N GLN A 103 -16.31 -17.33 -2.50
CA GLN A 103 -15.26 -16.60 -1.78
C GLN A 103 -14.59 -17.48 -0.73
N THR A 104 -13.28 -17.29 -0.57
CA THR A 104 -12.48 -17.96 0.44
C THR A 104 -12.04 -16.98 1.52
N ILE A 105 -12.01 -17.43 2.77
CA ILE A 105 -11.51 -16.68 3.92
C ILE A 105 -10.66 -17.59 4.82
N GLU A 106 -9.65 -17.01 5.47
CA GLU A 106 -8.83 -17.71 6.47
C GLU A 106 -9.38 -17.50 7.87
N ARG A 107 -9.39 -18.56 8.68
CA ARG A 107 -9.56 -18.49 10.12
C ARG A 107 -8.77 -19.58 10.84
N ASN A 108 -7.93 -19.20 11.79
CA ASN A 108 -7.15 -20.11 12.64
C ASN A 108 -6.32 -21.13 11.83
N GLY A 109 -5.66 -20.67 10.76
CA GLY A 109 -4.83 -21.50 9.88
C GLY A 109 -5.60 -22.46 8.97
N LYS A 110 -6.91 -22.30 8.86
CA LYS A 110 -7.75 -23.02 7.91
C LYS A 110 -8.42 -22.08 6.94
N PHE A 111 -8.64 -22.57 5.72
CA PHE A 111 -9.24 -21.83 4.62
C PHE A 111 -10.63 -22.38 4.34
N TYR A 112 -11.63 -21.53 4.47
CA TYR A 112 -13.03 -21.87 4.25
C TYR A 112 -13.49 -21.25 2.95
N TRP A 113 -13.86 -22.08 1.99
CA TRP A 113 -14.31 -21.68 0.66
C TRP A 113 -15.81 -21.87 0.53
N TYR A 114 -16.55 -20.77 0.52
CA TYR A 114 -17.99 -20.74 0.34
C TYR A 114 -18.32 -20.64 -1.14
N VAL A 115 -19.18 -21.49 -1.61
CA VAL A 115 -19.47 -21.68 -3.04
C VAL A 115 -20.96 -21.72 -3.31
N THR A 116 -21.38 -21.14 -4.42
CA THR A 116 -22.72 -21.35 -4.96
C THR A 116 -22.77 -22.63 -5.76
N VAL A 117 -23.75 -23.49 -5.48
CA VAL A 117 -24.05 -24.70 -6.25
C VAL A 117 -25.57 -24.89 -6.38
N HIS A 118 -26.02 -25.66 -7.37
CA HIS A 118 -27.40 -26.14 -7.47
C HIS A 118 -27.52 -27.52 -6.79
N ASP A 119 -28.45 -27.69 -5.86
CA ASP A 119 -28.61 -28.93 -5.08
C ASP A 119 -29.50 -30.00 -5.77
N GLY A 120 -30.01 -29.64 -6.94
CA GLY A 120 -30.98 -30.43 -7.71
C GLY A 120 -32.39 -29.91 -7.58
N ARG A 121 -32.69 -29.06 -6.61
CA ARG A 121 -33.96 -28.38 -6.39
C ARG A 121 -33.85 -26.88 -6.61
N ASP A 122 -32.78 -26.25 -6.02
CA ASP A 122 -32.58 -24.83 -6.06
C ASP A 122 -31.09 -24.49 -5.89
N PHE A 123 -30.74 -23.21 -5.96
CA PHE A 123 -29.42 -22.75 -5.59
C PHE A 123 -29.22 -22.82 -4.08
N ALA A 124 -27.98 -23.09 -3.68
CA ALA A 124 -27.59 -23.29 -2.29
C ALA A 124 -26.13 -22.89 -2.09
N VAL A 125 -25.77 -22.53 -0.86
CA VAL A 125 -24.39 -22.22 -0.51
C VAL A 125 -23.76 -23.42 0.21
N GLY A 126 -22.66 -23.94 -0.37
CA GLY A 126 -21.80 -24.93 0.24
C GLY A 126 -20.59 -24.31 0.92
N VAL A 127 -19.88 -25.08 1.74
CA VAL A 127 -18.60 -24.69 2.31
C VAL A 127 -17.61 -25.84 2.24
N ALA A 128 -16.42 -25.56 1.67
CA ALA A 128 -15.28 -26.46 1.66
C ALA A 128 -14.18 -25.94 2.58
N VAL A 129 -13.32 -26.82 3.07
CA VAL A 129 -12.23 -26.48 3.99
C VAL A 129 -10.90 -27.11 3.56
N ALA A 130 -9.81 -26.36 3.72
CA ALA A 130 -8.43 -26.80 3.49
C ALA A 130 -7.48 -26.27 4.58
N ASP A 131 -6.28 -26.84 4.63
CA ASP A 131 -5.18 -26.38 5.50
C ASP A 131 -4.20 -25.43 4.77
N HIS A 132 -4.41 -25.21 3.49
CA HIS A 132 -3.62 -24.29 2.66
C HIS A 132 -4.53 -23.59 1.64
N PRO A 133 -4.29 -22.31 1.27
CA PRO A 133 -5.17 -21.60 0.35
C PRO A 133 -5.26 -22.23 -1.05
N ALA A 134 -4.21 -22.91 -1.50
CA ALA A 134 -4.23 -23.68 -2.76
C ALA A 134 -4.77 -25.12 -2.60
N GLY A 135 -5.41 -25.45 -1.48
CA GLY A 135 -6.01 -26.75 -1.24
C GLY A 135 -5.04 -27.85 -0.76
N PRO A 136 -5.44 -29.13 -0.80
CA PRO A 136 -6.71 -29.62 -1.35
C PRO A 136 -7.93 -29.28 -0.46
N TYR A 137 -9.03 -28.91 -1.09
CA TYR A 137 -10.29 -28.62 -0.40
C TYR A 137 -11.20 -29.84 -0.34
N LYS A 138 -11.99 -29.93 0.72
CA LYS A 138 -13.04 -30.95 0.89
C LYS A 138 -14.31 -30.33 1.45
N ASP A 139 -15.46 -30.89 1.12
CA ASP A 139 -16.75 -30.53 1.72
C ASP A 139 -16.65 -30.57 3.25
N ALA A 140 -16.94 -29.44 3.90
CA ALA A 140 -16.72 -29.30 5.34
C ALA A 140 -17.81 -29.95 6.18
N ILE A 141 -19.05 -30.06 5.68
CA ILE A 141 -20.23 -30.48 6.47
C ILE A 141 -21.11 -31.53 5.78
N GLY A 142 -20.82 -31.90 4.54
CA GLY A 142 -21.55 -32.94 3.83
C GLY A 142 -22.97 -32.55 3.37
N LYS A 143 -23.35 -31.28 3.46
CA LYS A 143 -24.64 -30.69 3.07
C LYS A 143 -24.46 -29.20 2.78
N ALA A 144 -25.52 -28.58 2.21
CA ALA A 144 -25.51 -27.10 2.09
C ALA A 144 -25.52 -26.43 3.47
N LEU A 145 -24.83 -25.29 3.55
CA LEU A 145 -24.86 -24.38 4.71
C LEU A 145 -26.10 -23.49 4.66
N ILE A 146 -26.47 -23.01 3.48
CA ILE A 146 -27.67 -22.21 3.22
C ILE A 146 -28.46 -22.89 2.11
N THR A 147 -29.77 -22.99 2.29
CA THR A 147 -30.73 -23.56 1.33
C THR A 147 -31.92 -22.65 1.17
N SER A 148 -32.66 -22.77 0.07
CA SER A 148 -33.88 -21.99 -0.21
C SER A 148 -34.96 -22.12 0.87
N ASP A 149 -35.04 -23.24 1.59
CA ASP A 149 -35.96 -23.40 2.73
C ASP A 149 -35.62 -22.47 3.92
N MET A 150 -34.38 -22.02 4.03
CA MET A 150 -33.92 -21.14 5.11
C MET A 150 -34.13 -19.66 4.77
N THR A 151 -34.25 -19.33 3.47
CA THR A 151 -34.47 -17.98 2.99
C THR A 151 -35.97 -17.74 2.80
N PRO A 152 -36.62 -16.86 3.60
CA PRO A 152 -38.08 -16.66 3.49
C PRO A 152 -38.48 -16.15 2.10
N ALA A 153 -39.60 -16.63 1.57
CA ALA A 153 -40.10 -16.25 0.26
C ALA A 153 -40.38 -14.74 0.09
N ASN A 154 -40.57 -14.02 1.18
CA ASN A 154 -40.75 -12.55 1.21
C ASN A 154 -39.47 -11.76 1.48
N SER A 155 -38.31 -12.41 1.45
CA SER A 155 -37.03 -11.77 1.69
C SER A 155 -36.56 -10.86 0.54
N GLY A 156 -37.15 -11.06 -0.67
CA GLY A 156 -36.72 -10.41 -1.91
C GLY A 156 -35.57 -11.14 -2.63
N VAL A 157 -35.05 -12.22 -2.06
CA VAL A 157 -34.01 -13.04 -2.70
C VAL A 157 -34.65 -13.96 -3.72
N ASN A 158 -34.17 -13.91 -4.96
CA ASN A 158 -34.63 -14.81 -6.04
C ASN A 158 -33.83 -16.11 -6.05
N TYR A 159 -32.50 -16.01 -5.77
CA TYR A 159 -31.59 -17.16 -5.71
C TYR A 159 -30.63 -17.00 -4.55
N ASP A 160 -30.33 -18.09 -3.83
CA ASP A 160 -29.32 -18.14 -2.77
C ASP A 160 -27.93 -18.34 -3.40
N ILE A 161 -27.40 -17.27 -4.00
CA ILE A 161 -26.13 -17.25 -4.74
C ILE A 161 -25.16 -16.20 -4.18
N ASP A 162 -23.93 -16.21 -4.68
CA ASP A 162 -22.89 -15.20 -4.48
C ASP A 162 -22.52 -14.99 -3.01
N PRO A 163 -22.07 -16.02 -2.29
CA PRO A 163 -21.68 -15.86 -0.91
C PRO A 163 -20.43 -15.01 -0.77
N THR A 164 -20.47 -14.03 0.15
CA THR A 164 -19.31 -13.27 0.62
C THR A 164 -19.17 -13.40 2.13
N VAL A 165 -17.95 -13.53 2.61
CA VAL A 165 -17.66 -13.74 4.03
C VAL A 165 -16.67 -12.71 4.52
N PHE A 166 -16.93 -12.16 5.70
CA PHE A 166 -16.14 -11.13 6.34
C PHE A 166 -15.93 -11.48 7.82
N ILE A 167 -14.72 -11.31 8.34
CA ILE A 167 -14.40 -11.42 9.76
C ILE A 167 -14.08 -10.03 10.28
N ASP A 168 -14.80 -9.59 11.32
CA ASP A 168 -14.62 -8.27 11.92
C ASP A 168 -13.44 -8.27 12.93
N ASP A 169 -13.02 -7.07 13.36
CA ASP A 169 -11.89 -6.88 14.28
C ASP A 169 -12.09 -7.56 15.64
N ASP A 170 -13.35 -7.78 16.05
CA ASP A 170 -13.70 -8.54 17.26
C ASP A 170 -13.69 -10.07 17.07
N GLY A 171 -13.35 -10.53 15.86
CA GLY A 171 -13.34 -11.94 15.48
C GLY A 171 -14.70 -12.53 15.11
N GLN A 172 -15.80 -11.74 15.13
CA GLN A 172 -17.09 -12.23 14.67
C GLN A 172 -17.11 -12.33 13.14
N ALA A 173 -17.41 -13.51 12.63
CA ALA A 173 -17.56 -13.75 11.19
C ALA A 173 -19.02 -13.58 10.75
N TYR A 174 -19.19 -13.07 9.53
CA TYR A 174 -20.48 -12.84 8.88
C TYR A 174 -20.43 -13.41 7.48
N ILE A 175 -21.54 -14.02 7.07
CA ILE A 175 -21.79 -14.43 5.67
C ILE A 175 -22.94 -13.62 5.12
N TYR A 176 -22.79 -13.17 3.87
CA TYR A 176 -23.83 -12.49 3.10
C TYR A 176 -24.01 -13.20 1.76
N TRP A 177 -25.20 -13.13 1.18
CA TRP A 177 -25.49 -13.73 -0.12
C TRP A 177 -26.75 -13.11 -0.73
N GLY A 178 -27.01 -13.39 -2.00
CA GLY A 178 -28.32 -13.18 -2.60
C GLY A 178 -28.31 -12.54 -3.97
N ASN A 179 -29.45 -12.69 -4.63
CA ASN A 179 -29.83 -12.04 -5.87
C ASN A 179 -31.19 -11.35 -5.64
N GLY A 180 -31.32 -10.08 -6.03
CA GLY A 180 -32.48 -9.24 -5.72
C GLY A 180 -32.46 -8.62 -4.32
N ALA A 181 -31.92 -9.29 -3.32
CA ALA A 181 -31.69 -8.76 -1.98
C ALA A 181 -30.43 -9.36 -1.35
N VAL A 182 -29.79 -8.63 -0.43
CA VAL A 182 -28.64 -9.10 0.35
C VAL A 182 -29.11 -9.57 1.72
N MET A 183 -29.05 -10.87 1.94
CA MET A 183 -29.28 -11.48 3.24
C MET A 183 -27.97 -11.80 3.93
N GLY A 184 -27.97 -11.93 5.24
CA GLY A 184 -26.78 -12.31 5.99
C GLY A 184 -27.08 -13.01 7.30
N TYR A 185 -26.08 -13.75 7.77
CA TYR A 185 -26.02 -14.35 9.09
C TYR A 185 -24.66 -14.10 9.75
N ARG A 186 -24.63 -14.13 11.07
CA ARG A 186 -23.37 -14.40 11.78
C ARG A 186 -22.98 -15.86 11.58
N LEU A 187 -21.69 -16.12 11.52
CA LEU A 187 -21.14 -17.48 11.60
C LEU A 187 -20.63 -17.75 13.01
N LYS A 188 -20.76 -18.99 13.46
CA LYS A 188 -20.06 -19.45 14.64
C LYS A 188 -18.55 -19.50 14.38
N GLU A 189 -17.77 -19.61 15.43
CA GLU A 189 -16.31 -19.64 15.35
C GLU A 189 -15.77 -20.76 14.44
N ASN A 190 -16.49 -21.87 14.33
CA ASN A 190 -16.14 -22.99 13.46
C ASN A 190 -16.32 -22.72 11.97
N MET A 191 -16.86 -21.55 11.59
CA MET A 191 -17.07 -21.09 10.20
C MET A 191 -18.04 -21.94 9.36
N VAL A 192 -18.70 -22.91 9.92
CA VAL A 192 -19.58 -23.87 9.21
C VAL A 192 -20.98 -24.00 9.82
N GLU A 193 -21.30 -23.14 10.77
CA GLU A 193 -22.61 -23.03 11.39
C GLU A 193 -23.08 -21.59 11.47
N LEU A 194 -24.37 -21.36 11.17
CA LEU A 194 -25.00 -20.06 11.30
C LEU A 194 -25.32 -19.76 12.76
N GLN A 195 -25.31 -18.47 13.14
CA GLN A 195 -25.55 -17.99 14.49
C GLN A 195 -26.55 -16.84 14.52
N GLY A 196 -27.54 -16.91 15.40
CA GLY A 196 -28.52 -15.86 15.63
C GLY A 196 -29.59 -15.78 14.54
N ASN A 197 -30.06 -14.58 14.24
CA ASN A 197 -31.12 -14.33 13.27
C ASN A 197 -30.53 -13.80 11.96
N MET A 198 -31.21 -14.12 10.86
CA MET A 198 -30.95 -13.55 9.55
C MET A 198 -31.20 -12.03 9.57
N PHE A 199 -30.37 -11.29 8.87
CA PHE A 199 -30.50 -9.85 8.67
C PHE A 199 -30.49 -9.51 7.18
N ASN A 200 -30.97 -8.32 6.83
CA ASN A 200 -31.00 -7.80 5.47
C ASN A 200 -30.24 -6.47 5.40
N VAL A 201 -29.33 -6.36 4.43
CA VAL A 201 -28.53 -5.15 4.17
C VAL A 201 -28.60 -4.73 2.69
N THR A 202 -29.74 -4.93 2.06
CA THR A 202 -29.93 -4.63 0.64
C THR A 202 -29.75 -3.15 0.33
N PRO A 203 -28.77 -2.78 -0.50
CA PRO A 203 -28.61 -1.41 -0.95
C PRO A 203 -29.55 -1.08 -2.13
N PRO A 204 -29.74 0.22 -2.45
CA PRO A 204 -30.50 0.63 -3.62
C PRO A 204 -29.97 0.01 -4.91
N SER A 205 -30.87 -0.45 -5.79
CA SER A 205 -30.56 -1.02 -7.11
C SER A 205 -29.61 -2.24 -7.05
N PHE A 206 -29.65 -3.00 -5.99
CA PHE A 206 -28.92 -4.25 -5.87
C PHE A 206 -29.47 -5.28 -6.86
N THR A 207 -28.58 -5.92 -7.62
CA THR A 207 -28.91 -7.07 -8.48
C THR A 207 -28.36 -8.36 -7.86
N GLU A 208 -27.03 -8.47 -7.72
CA GLU A 208 -26.33 -9.64 -7.20
C GLU A 208 -24.88 -9.30 -6.79
N ALA A 209 -24.01 -10.30 -6.60
CA ALA A 209 -22.58 -10.15 -6.35
C ALA A 209 -22.25 -9.27 -5.13
N PRO A 210 -22.82 -9.49 -3.95
CA PRO A 210 -22.41 -8.74 -2.76
C PRO A 210 -20.96 -9.08 -2.40
N TYR A 211 -20.16 -8.04 -2.04
CA TYR A 211 -18.83 -8.22 -1.49
C TYR A 211 -18.60 -7.24 -0.34
N VAL A 212 -18.16 -7.74 0.82
CA VAL A 212 -17.97 -6.93 2.03
C VAL A 212 -16.50 -6.84 2.40
N HIS A 213 -16.02 -5.62 2.62
CA HIS A 213 -14.70 -5.36 3.23
C HIS A 213 -14.77 -4.18 4.19
N LYS A 214 -13.76 -4.05 5.06
CA LYS A 214 -13.68 -2.98 6.06
C LYS A 214 -12.48 -2.08 5.79
N ARG A 215 -12.68 -0.77 5.94
CA ARG A 215 -11.61 0.22 5.88
C ARG A 215 -11.97 1.44 6.73
N ASN A 216 -11.03 1.89 7.58
CA ASN A 216 -11.15 3.12 8.39
C ASN A 216 -12.49 3.24 9.15
N GLY A 217 -12.96 2.12 9.76
CA GLY A 217 -14.20 2.08 10.55
C GLY A 217 -15.50 2.13 9.74
N TYR A 218 -15.42 1.93 8.41
CA TYR A 218 -16.57 1.73 7.54
C TYR A 218 -16.54 0.31 6.95
N TYR A 219 -17.73 -0.29 6.86
CA TYR A 219 -17.96 -1.53 6.14
C TYR A 219 -18.48 -1.16 4.75
N PHE A 220 -17.74 -1.53 3.73
CA PHE A 220 -18.13 -1.34 2.34
C PHE A 220 -18.86 -2.58 1.87
N LEU A 221 -20.04 -2.39 1.31
CA LEU A 221 -20.76 -3.38 0.53
C LEU A 221 -20.69 -2.94 -0.93
N THR A 222 -19.91 -3.65 -1.74
CA THR A 222 -19.89 -3.47 -3.20
C THR A 222 -20.73 -4.56 -3.85
N TYR A 223 -21.32 -4.26 -5.01
CA TYR A 223 -22.33 -5.14 -5.60
C TYR A 223 -22.60 -4.83 -7.08
N ALA A 224 -23.19 -5.78 -7.80
CA ALA A 224 -23.75 -5.54 -9.12
C ALA A 224 -24.96 -4.61 -9.00
N TYR A 225 -24.89 -3.46 -9.67
CA TYR A 225 -25.83 -2.35 -9.57
C TYR A 225 -26.70 -2.24 -10.82
N GLY A 226 -28.01 -2.46 -10.67
CA GLY A 226 -29.01 -2.29 -11.73
C GLY A 226 -28.85 -3.29 -12.88
N TRP A 227 -29.59 -3.03 -13.96
CA TRP A 227 -29.52 -3.77 -15.20
C TRP A 227 -29.44 -2.78 -16.40
N GLU A 228 -28.52 -2.85 -17.37
CA GLU A 228 -27.37 -3.76 -17.38
C GLU A 228 -26.44 -3.45 -16.19
N GLU A 229 -25.69 -4.44 -15.74
CA GLU A 229 -24.95 -4.34 -14.50
C GLU A 229 -23.75 -3.40 -14.59
N ARG A 230 -23.60 -2.63 -13.53
CA ARG A 230 -22.45 -1.82 -13.17
C ARG A 230 -21.99 -2.24 -11.79
N ILE A 231 -20.90 -1.69 -11.26
CA ILE A 231 -20.54 -1.91 -9.86
C ILE A 231 -20.93 -0.69 -9.04
N GLY A 232 -21.70 -0.93 -7.99
CA GLY A 232 -22.04 0.03 -6.95
C GLY A 232 -21.28 -0.23 -5.66
N GLN A 233 -21.20 0.80 -4.83
CA GLN A 233 -20.86 0.69 -3.42
C GLN A 233 -22.02 1.15 -2.56
N ALA A 234 -22.11 0.64 -1.35
CA ALA A 234 -22.78 1.25 -0.21
C ALA A 234 -21.89 1.09 1.02
N THR A 235 -22.12 1.89 2.06
CA THR A 235 -21.36 1.81 3.31
C THR A 235 -22.25 1.58 4.51
N MET A 236 -21.70 0.96 5.54
CA MET A 236 -22.36 0.69 6.81
C MET A 236 -21.44 1.09 7.96
N LYS A 237 -22.00 1.36 9.13
CA LYS A 237 -21.25 1.55 10.39
C LYS A 237 -21.26 0.30 11.29
N SER A 238 -22.00 -0.72 10.86
CA SER A 238 -22.07 -2.03 11.49
C SER A 238 -22.17 -3.10 10.39
N PRO A 239 -21.63 -4.31 10.59
CA PRO A 239 -21.75 -5.41 9.61
C PRO A 239 -23.19 -5.78 9.27
N THR A 240 -24.14 -5.45 10.13
CA THR A 240 -25.57 -5.74 9.96
C THR A 240 -26.40 -4.53 9.49
N GLY A 241 -25.74 -3.48 8.98
CA GLY A 241 -26.38 -2.27 8.48
C GLY A 241 -26.65 -1.20 9.55
N PRO A 242 -27.48 -0.22 9.25
CA PRO A 242 -28.09 0.02 7.94
C PRO A 242 -27.10 0.50 6.88
N VAL A 243 -27.47 0.32 5.60
CA VAL A 243 -26.70 0.79 4.45
C VAL A 243 -26.92 2.30 4.21
N SER A 244 -25.89 2.96 3.73
CA SER A 244 -25.88 4.37 3.35
C SER A 244 -24.89 4.62 2.20
N ASN A 245 -24.82 5.85 1.71
CA ASN A 245 -23.82 6.31 0.74
C ASN A 245 -23.71 5.40 -0.51
N SER A 246 -24.87 5.03 -1.09
CA SER A 246 -24.90 4.22 -2.31
C SER A 246 -24.58 5.05 -3.54
N LYS A 247 -23.61 4.60 -4.34
CA LYS A 247 -23.27 5.19 -5.65
C LYS A 247 -22.66 4.15 -6.59
N VAL A 248 -22.74 4.40 -7.89
CA VAL A 248 -21.99 3.64 -8.89
C VAL A 248 -20.52 4.06 -8.85
N ILE A 249 -19.62 3.09 -8.87
CA ILE A 249 -18.16 3.29 -8.83
C ILE A 249 -17.44 2.73 -10.05
N VAL A 250 -18.05 1.79 -10.79
CA VAL A 250 -17.54 1.27 -12.07
C VAL A 250 -18.67 1.28 -13.09
N GLY A 251 -18.37 1.65 -14.32
CA GLY A 251 -19.31 1.67 -15.44
C GLY A 251 -19.67 0.28 -15.95
N TYR A 252 -20.38 0.24 -17.07
CA TYR A 252 -20.79 -1.01 -17.71
C TYR A 252 -19.62 -1.88 -18.10
N ASN A 253 -19.74 -3.16 -17.84
CA ASN A 253 -18.79 -4.17 -18.24
C ASN A 253 -18.99 -4.53 -19.72
N LYS A 254 -18.03 -4.15 -20.56
CA LYS A 254 -18.10 -4.43 -21.99
C LYS A 254 -18.05 -5.93 -22.26
N ASN A 255 -18.96 -6.40 -23.14
CA ASN A 255 -19.03 -7.78 -23.59
C ASN A 255 -19.38 -8.80 -22.48
N SER A 256 -19.83 -8.35 -21.32
CA SER A 256 -20.38 -9.21 -20.28
C SER A 256 -21.72 -8.66 -19.81
N ASN A 257 -22.72 -9.51 -19.65
CA ASN A 257 -24.03 -9.16 -19.12
C ASN A 257 -24.07 -9.17 -17.59
N THR A 258 -23.05 -9.74 -16.94
CA THR A 258 -22.90 -9.71 -15.49
C THR A 258 -21.62 -9.00 -15.08
N SER A 259 -21.62 -8.52 -13.84
CA SER A 259 -20.47 -7.89 -13.19
C SER A 259 -20.28 -8.48 -11.80
N HIS A 260 -19.09 -8.98 -11.51
CA HIS A 260 -18.74 -9.53 -10.20
C HIS A 260 -17.35 -9.05 -9.79
N GLN A 261 -17.21 -8.65 -8.53
CA GLN A 261 -16.01 -7.98 -8.05
C GLN A 261 -15.55 -8.44 -6.66
N ALA A 262 -14.25 -8.25 -6.42
CA ALA A 262 -13.67 -8.24 -5.09
C ALA A 262 -12.77 -7.01 -4.91
N PHE A 263 -12.65 -6.55 -3.67
CA PHE A 263 -11.73 -5.47 -3.27
C PHE A 263 -10.76 -6.02 -2.24
N VAL A 264 -9.49 -6.11 -2.59
CA VAL A 264 -8.47 -6.74 -1.76
C VAL A 264 -7.29 -5.80 -1.60
N GLU A 265 -6.81 -5.66 -0.37
CA GLU A 265 -5.58 -4.95 -0.10
C GLU A 265 -4.39 -5.91 -0.15
N PHE A 266 -3.39 -5.58 -0.98
CA PHE A 266 -2.15 -6.31 -1.08
C PHE A 266 -1.00 -5.30 -1.16
N HIS A 267 0.01 -5.45 -0.32
CA HIS A 267 1.14 -4.52 -0.22
C HIS A 267 0.71 -3.04 -0.10
N ASN A 268 -0.25 -2.78 0.81
CA ASN A 268 -0.84 -1.45 1.06
C ASN A 268 -1.48 -0.78 -0.17
N GLN A 269 -1.75 -1.52 -1.23
CA GLN A 269 -2.51 -1.09 -2.39
C GLN A 269 -3.80 -1.89 -2.46
N TRP A 270 -4.93 -1.19 -2.64
CA TRP A 270 -6.22 -1.83 -2.91
C TRP A 270 -6.34 -2.16 -4.38
N TYR A 271 -6.82 -3.35 -4.68
CA TYR A 271 -7.07 -3.86 -6.01
C TYR A 271 -8.55 -4.14 -6.21
N TYR A 272 -9.04 -3.78 -7.38
CA TYR A 272 -10.33 -4.15 -7.92
C TYR A 272 -10.12 -5.38 -8.81
N ILE A 273 -10.62 -6.52 -8.35
CA ILE A 273 -10.53 -7.81 -9.03
C ILE A 273 -11.90 -8.10 -9.62
N TYR A 274 -11.97 -8.39 -10.90
CA TYR A 274 -13.24 -8.48 -11.62
C TYR A 274 -13.14 -9.38 -12.84
N HIS A 275 -14.24 -9.58 -13.57
CA HIS A 275 -14.22 -10.24 -14.86
C HIS A 275 -14.74 -9.33 -15.97
N THR A 276 -14.39 -9.67 -17.22
CA THR A 276 -14.93 -9.06 -18.44
C THR A 276 -15.27 -10.14 -19.45
N GLY A 277 -16.06 -9.81 -20.49
CA GLY A 277 -16.28 -10.68 -21.65
C GLY A 277 -15.22 -10.50 -22.76
N ALA A 278 -14.03 -9.98 -22.47
CA ALA A 278 -13.06 -9.52 -23.47
C ALA A 278 -12.62 -10.59 -24.48
N ILE A 279 -12.47 -11.85 -24.05
CA ILE A 279 -11.97 -12.94 -24.90
C ILE A 279 -13.05 -13.88 -25.43
N GLY A 280 -14.19 -14.01 -24.77
CA GLY A 280 -15.19 -15.00 -25.14
C GLY A 280 -16.65 -14.55 -25.11
N GLY A 281 -16.91 -13.33 -24.65
CA GLY A 281 -18.26 -12.79 -24.46
C GLY A 281 -18.90 -13.19 -23.14
N SER A 282 -20.21 -12.92 -22.99
CA SER A 282 -20.95 -12.97 -21.71
C SER A 282 -20.86 -14.28 -20.92
N PHE A 283 -20.81 -15.43 -21.60
CA PHE A 283 -20.78 -16.74 -20.94
C PHE A 283 -19.38 -17.39 -20.97
N ARG A 284 -18.37 -16.61 -21.32
CA ARG A 284 -16.97 -17.00 -21.41
C ARG A 284 -16.11 -15.83 -20.97
N ARG A 285 -16.21 -15.56 -19.68
CA ARG A 285 -15.63 -14.39 -19.03
C ARG A 285 -14.13 -14.54 -18.81
N ALA A 286 -13.46 -13.46 -18.43
CA ALA A 286 -12.02 -13.45 -18.23
C ALA A 286 -11.64 -12.57 -17.05
N LEU A 287 -10.77 -13.09 -16.18
CA LEU A 287 -10.26 -12.44 -14.97
C LEU A 287 -9.41 -11.21 -15.32
N CYS A 288 -9.71 -10.10 -14.68
CA CYS A 288 -9.03 -8.82 -14.78
C CYS A 288 -8.71 -8.25 -13.39
N VAL A 289 -7.72 -7.38 -13.31
CA VAL A 289 -7.34 -6.65 -12.11
C VAL A 289 -6.97 -5.23 -12.46
N ASP A 290 -7.52 -4.25 -11.72
CA ASP A 290 -7.15 -2.85 -11.78
C ASP A 290 -6.90 -2.29 -10.37
N TYR A 291 -6.36 -1.09 -10.27
CA TYR A 291 -6.19 -0.41 -8.99
C TYR A 291 -7.51 0.12 -8.47
N ALA A 292 -7.71 0.02 -7.15
CA ALA A 292 -8.77 0.68 -6.43
C ALA A 292 -8.21 1.78 -5.52
N TYR A 293 -8.85 2.94 -5.53
CA TYR A 293 -8.50 4.08 -4.68
C TYR A 293 -9.72 4.56 -3.91
N TYR A 294 -9.49 5.32 -2.85
CA TYR A 294 -10.54 5.90 -2.04
C TYR A 294 -10.45 7.42 -2.08
N GLU A 295 -11.57 8.09 -2.34
CA GLU A 295 -11.67 9.55 -2.28
C GLU A 295 -11.57 10.05 -0.83
N ASN A 296 -12.16 9.28 0.09
CA ASN A 296 -12.18 9.53 1.52
C ASN A 296 -12.45 8.22 2.28
N ASP A 297 -12.66 8.28 3.60
CA ASP A 297 -12.84 7.09 4.44
C ASP A 297 -14.07 6.25 4.09
N SER A 298 -15.08 6.81 3.43
CA SER A 298 -16.35 6.15 3.13
C SER A 298 -16.68 6.03 1.64
N THR A 299 -15.74 6.38 0.75
CA THR A 299 -16.03 6.50 -0.68
C THR A 299 -14.89 5.93 -1.52
N ILE A 300 -15.19 4.90 -2.30
CA ILE A 300 -14.30 4.39 -3.34
C ILE A 300 -14.31 5.38 -4.50
N ALA A 301 -13.14 5.77 -5.01
CA ALA A 301 -13.01 6.57 -6.22
C ALA A 301 -13.55 5.81 -7.44
N ASN A 302 -14.03 6.54 -8.44
CA ASN A 302 -14.48 5.92 -9.67
C ASN A 302 -13.34 5.14 -10.34
N ILE A 303 -13.60 3.88 -10.69
CA ILE A 303 -12.63 2.99 -11.30
C ILE A 303 -12.92 2.89 -12.80
N THR A 304 -11.87 3.01 -13.59
CA THR A 304 -11.89 2.71 -15.03
C THR A 304 -11.26 1.36 -15.27
N MET A 305 -12.00 0.44 -15.89
CA MET A 305 -11.47 -0.84 -16.34
C MET A 305 -10.47 -0.61 -17.47
N THR A 306 -9.25 -1.16 -17.36
CA THR A 306 -8.17 -0.93 -18.32
C THR A 306 -7.68 -2.22 -18.96
N ASP A 307 -7.21 -2.13 -20.21
CA ASP A 307 -6.50 -3.24 -20.86
C ASP A 307 -5.07 -3.39 -20.30
N ALA A 308 -4.54 -2.33 -19.71
CA ALA A 308 -3.19 -2.33 -19.14
C ALA A 308 -3.10 -3.11 -17.82
N GLY A 309 -4.20 -3.17 -17.05
CA GLY A 309 -4.20 -3.80 -15.74
C GLY A 309 -3.29 -3.09 -14.72
N VAL A 310 -2.68 -3.87 -13.85
CA VAL A 310 -1.79 -3.38 -12.79
C VAL A 310 -0.34 -3.70 -13.12
N LYS A 311 0.56 -2.88 -12.60
CA LYS A 311 2.00 -3.11 -12.75
C LYS A 311 2.48 -4.14 -11.74
N LYS A 312 3.60 -4.76 -12.06
CA LYS A 312 4.33 -5.59 -11.14
C LYS A 312 4.60 -4.87 -9.83
N VAL A 313 4.30 -5.55 -8.75
CA VAL A 313 4.71 -5.12 -7.41
C VAL A 313 6.13 -5.63 -7.21
N ASP A 314 7.11 -4.78 -7.44
CA ASP A 314 8.51 -5.17 -7.27
C ASP A 314 8.86 -5.35 -5.80
N HIS A 315 8.16 -4.62 -4.91
CA HIS A 315 8.26 -4.79 -3.45
C HIS A 315 7.04 -4.18 -2.76
N ALA A 316 6.76 -4.66 -1.54
CA ALA A 316 5.70 -4.12 -0.70
C ALA A 316 5.89 -2.61 -0.50
N PRO A 317 4.87 -1.77 -0.74
CA PRO A 317 4.90 -0.40 -0.29
C PRO A 317 5.19 -0.37 1.22
N ILE A 318 6.01 0.57 1.65
CA ILE A 318 6.31 0.72 3.07
C ILE A 318 5.03 1.12 3.79
N ARG A 319 4.66 0.41 4.87
CA ARG A 319 3.47 0.71 5.67
C ARG A 319 3.62 2.06 6.39
N ASP A 320 2.50 2.69 6.72
CA ASP A 320 2.49 3.87 7.60
C ASP A 320 3.11 3.54 8.96
N GLY A 321 3.82 4.51 9.55
CA GLY A 321 4.46 4.36 10.85
C GLY A 321 5.68 5.26 11.02
N VAL A 322 6.35 5.13 12.14
CA VAL A 322 7.59 5.87 12.44
C VAL A 322 8.79 5.01 12.08
N TYR A 323 9.75 5.62 11.42
CA TYR A 323 10.94 4.96 10.92
C TYR A 323 12.22 5.72 11.27
N ARG A 324 13.28 4.96 11.52
CA ARG A 324 14.65 5.45 11.39
C ARG A 324 15.11 5.10 9.97
N ILE A 325 15.55 6.12 9.23
CA ILE A 325 15.96 5.95 7.84
C ILE A 325 17.47 6.01 7.79
N LYS A 326 18.13 4.98 7.28
CA LYS A 326 19.59 4.88 7.21
C LYS A 326 20.08 4.87 5.78
N ALA A 327 21.13 5.66 5.50
CA ALA A 327 21.85 5.59 4.24
C ALA A 327 22.58 4.25 4.13
N ARG A 328 22.41 3.55 3.04
CA ARG A 328 22.84 2.15 2.91
C ARG A 328 24.35 1.98 2.88
N HIS A 329 25.05 2.90 2.22
CA HIS A 329 26.52 2.85 2.07
C HIS A 329 27.29 3.18 3.35
N SER A 330 26.72 4.02 4.23
CA SER A 330 27.36 4.48 5.47
C SER A 330 26.78 3.83 6.72
N GLY A 331 25.51 3.40 6.68
CA GLY A 331 24.76 2.95 7.85
C GLY A 331 24.30 4.08 8.77
N LEU A 332 24.60 5.34 8.42
CA LEU A 332 24.23 6.53 9.20
C LEU A 332 22.75 6.88 9.03
N SER A 333 22.14 7.43 10.08
CA SER A 333 20.72 7.82 10.12
C SER A 333 20.47 9.18 9.50
N LEU A 334 19.35 9.35 8.80
CA LEU A 334 18.89 10.65 8.33
C LEU A 334 18.34 11.48 9.50
N GLU A 335 18.83 12.71 9.62
CA GLU A 335 18.49 13.66 10.68
C GLU A 335 18.00 14.98 10.11
N ASP A 336 16.94 15.56 10.66
CA ASP A 336 16.57 16.96 10.43
C ASP A 336 17.44 17.87 11.29
N SER A 337 18.48 18.44 10.70
CA SER A 337 19.32 19.43 11.38
C SER A 337 18.64 20.80 11.54
N ARG A 338 17.32 20.88 11.31
CA ARG A 338 16.45 22.08 11.31
C ARG A 338 16.65 23.05 10.13
N SER A 339 17.65 22.81 9.30
CA SER A 339 17.90 23.61 8.09
C SER A 339 18.10 22.77 6.83
N VAL A 340 18.69 21.59 6.97
CA VAL A 340 18.87 20.61 5.90
C VAL A 340 18.80 19.21 6.50
N VAL A 341 18.52 18.22 5.68
CA VAL A 341 18.60 16.81 6.09
C VAL A 341 20.04 16.33 5.90
N ILE A 342 20.59 15.71 6.93
CA ILE A 342 21.97 15.20 6.98
C ILE A 342 21.97 13.72 7.36
N GLN A 343 23.09 13.04 7.13
CA GLN A 343 23.33 11.75 7.76
C GLN A 343 24.16 11.93 9.05
N MET A 344 23.78 11.24 10.12
CA MET A 344 24.44 11.29 11.45
C MET A 344 24.57 9.90 12.04
N ASP A 345 25.45 9.76 13.03
CA ASP A 345 25.51 8.56 13.86
C ASP A 345 24.12 8.26 14.44
N SER A 346 23.75 6.99 14.51
CA SER A 346 22.43 6.58 15.00
C SER A 346 22.35 6.83 16.51
N GLU A 347 21.40 7.66 16.92
CA GLU A 347 21.13 8.02 18.32
C GLU A 347 19.64 7.81 18.63
N GLU A 348 19.31 7.69 19.93
CA GLU A 348 17.92 7.71 20.40
C GLU A 348 17.39 9.16 20.42
N SER A 349 17.28 9.76 19.23
CA SER A 349 16.83 11.14 19.05
C SER A 349 15.62 11.18 18.13
N GLU A 350 14.60 11.98 18.50
CA GLU A 350 13.42 12.21 17.67
C GLU A 350 13.76 12.98 16.38
N SER A 351 14.89 13.71 16.33
CA SER A 351 15.39 14.36 15.11
C SER A 351 15.76 13.37 14.00
N GLN A 352 15.99 12.08 14.36
CA GLN A 352 16.30 10.99 13.44
C GLN A 352 15.10 10.08 13.15
N LEU A 353 13.92 10.43 13.69
CA LEU A 353 12.69 9.67 13.51
C LEU A 353 11.75 10.38 12.53
N TRP A 354 11.18 9.61 11.61
CA TRP A 354 10.35 10.10 10.53
C TRP A 354 9.02 9.35 10.48
N ALA A 355 7.92 10.06 10.67
CA ALA A 355 6.59 9.51 10.42
C ALA A 355 6.38 9.44 8.90
N LEU A 356 6.30 8.23 8.40
CA LEU A 356 5.96 7.92 7.02
C LEU A 356 4.45 7.79 6.91
N LYS A 357 3.86 8.53 5.97
CA LYS A 357 2.46 8.38 5.62
C LYS A 357 2.30 8.25 4.11
N ARG A 358 1.63 7.18 3.70
CA ARG A 358 1.30 6.93 2.31
C ARG A 358 0.15 7.83 1.86
N ILE A 359 0.29 8.44 0.69
CA ILE A 359 -0.75 9.26 0.06
C ILE A 359 -1.49 8.45 -1.01
N GLY A 360 -0.76 7.62 -1.76
CA GLY A 360 -1.30 6.74 -2.80
C GLY A 360 -0.20 6.17 -3.69
N GLY A 361 -0.37 4.98 -4.22
CA GLY A 361 0.69 4.31 -4.98
C GLY A 361 1.97 4.20 -4.15
N TYR A 362 3.10 4.60 -4.71
CA TYR A 362 4.40 4.71 -4.03
C TYR A 362 4.70 6.14 -3.56
N THR A 363 3.68 6.99 -3.45
CA THR A 363 3.81 8.38 -3.02
C THR A 363 3.55 8.51 -1.52
N TYR A 364 4.45 9.18 -0.83
CA TYR A 364 4.48 9.33 0.62
C TYR A 364 4.78 10.76 1.04
N THR A 365 4.51 11.04 2.32
CA THR A 365 5.15 12.12 3.07
C THR A 365 6.02 11.54 4.17
N LEU A 366 7.13 12.21 4.47
CA LEU A 366 8.00 11.91 5.60
C LEU A 366 8.02 13.14 6.52
N ARG A 367 7.40 13.03 7.70
CA ARG A 367 7.35 14.07 8.72
C ARG A 367 8.32 13.75 9.84
N ASN A 368 9.26 14.62 10.10
CA ASN A 368 10.18 14.47 11.22
C ASN A 368 9.43 14.58 12.56
N ILE A 369 9.72 13.71 13.51
CA ILE A 369 9.01 13.63 14.78
C ILE A 369 9.29 14.83 15.67
N GLU A 370 10.58 15.25 15.79
CA GLU A 370 10.96 16.38 16.65
C GLU A 370 10.47 17.73 16.11
N THR A 371 10.68 17.98 14.82
CA THR A 371 10.44 19.31 14.24
C THR A 371 9.03 19.48 13.68
N GLY A 372 8.31 18.38 13.45
CA GLY A 372 7.01 18.36 12.80
C GLY A 372 7.02 18.76 11.33
N LYS A 373 8.20 18.97 10.74
CA LYS A 373 8.36 19.38 9.34
C LYS A 373 8.45 18.17 8.42
N TYR A 374 8.11 18.39 7.16
CA TYR A 374 8.12 17.37 6.13
C TYR A 374 9.38 17.43 5.28
N LEU A 375 9.99 16.27 4.98
CA LEU A 375 11.06 16.17 4.00
C LEU A 375 10.61 16.78 2.67
N SER A 376 11.44 17.63 2.09
CA SER A 376 11.12 18.41 0.90
C SER A 376 12.26 18.39 -0.12
N PHE A 377 11.90 18.24 -1.39
CA PHE A 377 12.76 18.39 -2.56
C PHE A 377 12.72 19.82 -3.13
N GLY A 378 12.59 20.83 -2.28
CA GLY A 378 12.38 22.23 -2.64
C GLY A 378 13.31 22.81 -3.72
N LYS A 379 13.33 24.14 -3.88
CA LYS A 379 14.00 24.85 -5.00
C LYS A 379 15.53 24.88 -4.95
N GLY A 380 16.17 23.91 -4.34
CA GLY A 380 17.63 23.84 -4.24
C GLY A 380 18.15 22.44 -4.44
N ASN A 381 19.48 22.30 -4.47
CA ASN A 381 20.12 21.00 -4.57
C ASN A 381 20.27 20.27 -3.22
N LEU A 382 19.76 20.83 -2.12
CA LEU A 382 19.76 20.23 -0.79
C LEU A 382 18.35 19.76 -0.44
N LEU A 383 18.23 18.58 0.13
CA LEU A 383 16.98 18.20 0.79
C LEU A 383 16.86 19.01 2.07
N ASP A 384 15.73 19.68 2.21
CA ASP A 384 15.36 20.44 3.39
C ASP A 384 14.04 19.95 4.01
N THR A 385 13.49 20.67 4.95
CA THR A 385 12.21 20.34 5.55
C THR A 385 11.27 21.55 5.53
N ALA A 386 9.99 21.32 5.20
CA ALA A 386 8.94 22.32 5.10
C ALA A 386 7.84 22.10 6.13
N ARG A 387 7.12 23.16 6.52
CA ARG A 387 6.04 23.10 7.54
C ARG A 387 4.69 22.65 6.96
N THR A 388 4.50 22.81 5.67
CA THR A 388 3.24 22.50 4.98
C THR A 388 3.47 21.40 3.95
N VAL A 389 2.47 20.56 3.75
CA VAL A 389 2.49 19.55 2.69
C VAL A 389 2.04 20.17 1.38
N ASP A 390 2.90 20.14 0.39
CA ASP A 390 2.63 20.56 -0.99
C ASP A 390 3.19 19.52 -1.99
N ALA A 391 3.34 19.88 -3.24
CA ALA A 391 3.86 18.97 -4.26
C ALA A 391 5.33 18.56 -4.00
N GLU A 392 6.14 19.42 -3.37
CA GLU A 392 7.57 19.21 -3.12
C GLU A 392 7.82 18.23 -1.95
N ASN A 393 6.81 18.01 -1.08
CA ASN A 393 6.86 17.05 0.02
C ASN A 393 6.26 15.68 -0.34
N ARG A 394 5.67 15.56 -1.52
CA ARG A 394 5.14 14.29 -2.02
C ARG A 394 6.26 13.56 -2.71
N ILE A 395 6.90 12.69 -1.97
CA ILE A 395 8.05 11.92 -2.44
C ILE A 395 7.60 10.54 -2.92
N VAL A 396 8.22 10.03 -3.97
CA VAL A 396 8.03 8.65 -4.41
C VAL A 396 9.13 7.81 -3.80
N ILE A 397 8.73 6.75 -3.10
CA ILE A 397 9.67 5.81 -2.46
C ILE A 397 9.52 4.48 -3.18
N GLU A 398 10.56 4.10 -3.91
CA GLU A 398 10.60 2.85 -4.66
C GLU A 398 11.77 1.99 -4.18
N ASN A 399 11.56 0.68 -4.18
CA ASN A 399 12.65 -0.25 -3.92
C ASN A 399 13.58 -0.31 -5.15
N PHE A 400 14.86 -0.36 -4.88
CA PHE A 400 15.86 -0.30 -5.94
C PHE A 400 16.41 -1.68 -6.34
N ASN A 401 16.42 -2.63 -5.43
CA ASN A 401 17.01 -3.95 -5.66
C ASN A 401 16.54 -4.97 -4.62
N VAL A 402 16.71 -6.24 -4.94
CA VAL A 402 16.37 -7.43 -4.14
C VAL A 402 16.93 -7.41 -2.69
N ASP A 403 17.80 -6.45 -2.37
CA ASP A 403 18.51 -6.33 -1.09
C ASP A 403 17.97 -5.22 -0.15
N ASP A 404 16.69 -4.92 -0.11
CA ASP A 404 16.04 -4.01 0.86
C ASP A 404 16.44 -2.53 0.84
N GLY A 405 16.83 -1.99 -0.31
CA GLY A 405 17.14 -0.58 -0.45
C GLY A 405 16.03 0.21 -1.13
N TYR A 406 15.66 1.36 -0.55
CA TYR A 406 14.66 2.28 -1.11
C TYR A 406 15.31 3.53 -1.67
N ARG A 407 14.75 4.08 -2.74
CA ARG A 407 15.10 5.37 -3.30
C ARG A 407 14.02 6.40 -3.03
N LEU A 408 14.45 7.63 -2.74
CA LEU A 408 13.58 8.77 -2.48
C LEU A 408 13.58 9.67 -3.70
N TYR A 409 12.54 9.63 -4.54
CA TYR A 409 12.41 10.47 -5.73
C TYR A 409 11.59 11.72 -5.45
N ALA A 410 11.90 12.81 -6.12
CA ALA A 410 11.18 14.07 -6.02
C ALA A 410 9.71 13.97 -6.48
N ASN A 411 9.42 13.11 -7.46
CA ASN A 411 8.08 12.80 -7.96
C ASN A 411 8.12 11.58 -8.90
N THR A 412 6.96 11.15 -9.38
CA THR A 412 6.80 9.94 -10.22
C THR A 412 7.52 9.96 -11.57
N ALA A 413 7.92 11.14 -12.07
CA ALA A 413 8.60 11.30 -13.36
C ALA A 413 10.05 11.76 -13.18
N SER A 414 10.58 11.78 -11.95
CA SER A 414 11.87 12.38 -11.65
C SER A 414 13.03 11.42 -11.93
N GLU A 415 14.04 11.92 -12.66
CA GLU A 415 15.37 11.31 -12.69
C GLU A 415 16.23 11.75 -11.48
N TYR A 416 15.69 12.62 -10.63
CA TYR A 416 16.36 13.22 -9.49
C TYR A 416 15.85 12.61 -8.18
N LEU A 417 16.78 12.29 -7.29
CA LEU A 417 16.48 11.59 -6.05
C LEU A 417 17.40 12.06 -4.91
N GLY A 418 17.07 11.64 -3.71
CA GLY A 418 17.89 11.89 -2.52
C GLY A 418 19.23 11.16 -2.60
N ASP A 419 20.30 11.88 -2.39
CA ASP A 419 21.70 11.43 -2.54
C ASP A 419 22.51 11.94 -1.35
N VAL A 420 23.28 11.06 -0.70
CA VAL A 420 24.26 11.51 0.28
C VAL A 420 25.47 12.08 -0.47
N LEU A 421 25.71 13.35 -0.26
CA LEU A 421 26.71 14.12 -0.98
C LEU A 421 28.07 13.43 -1.05
N ASN A 422 28.62 13.31 -2.27
CA ASN A 422 29.93 12.72 -2.58
C ASN A 422 30.15 11.27 -2.13
N ILE A 423 29.08 10.49 -1.97
CA ILE A 423 29.18 9.10 -1.46
C ILE A 423 29.91 9.05 -0.10
N SER A 424 29.83 10.14 0.68
CA SER A 424 30.53 10.26 1.93
C SER A 424 29.99 9.34 3.00
N THR A 425 30.85 8.70 3.77
CA THR A 425 30.53 7.91 4.96
C THR A 425 30.68 8.71 6.26
N GLU A 426 30.99 9.99 6.19
CA GLU A 426 31.18 10.86 7.38
C GLU A 426 29.84 11.35 7.92
N ALA A 427 29.69 11.40 9.24
CA ALA A 427 28.58 12.04 9.91
C ALA A 427 28.52 13.54 9.60
N GLY A 428 27.31 14.12 9.52
CA GLY A 428 27.10 15.52 9.20
C GLY A 428 27.10 15.85 7.72
N MET A 429 27.16 14.88 6.84
CA MET A 429 27.05 15.13 5.40
C MET A 429 25.61 15.31 4.98
N PRO A 430 25.30 16.35 4.16
CA PRO A 430 23.94 16.63 3.75
C PRO A 430 23.44 15.65 2.69
N LEU A 431 22.11 15.49 2.65
CA LEU A 431 21.43 14.95 1.51
C LEU A 431 21.23 16.03 0.46
N VAL A 432 21.48 15.67 -0.78
CA VAL A 432 21.29 16.51 -1.96
C VAL A 432 20.30 15.89 -2.92
N VAL A 433 19.78 16.71 -3.82
CA VAL A 433 19.00 16.26 -4.97
C VAL A 433 19.97 16.01 -6.12
N TRP A 434 20.13 14.77 -6.52
CA TRP A 434 21.07 14.41 -7.58
C TRP A 434 20.45 13.50 -8.62
N LYS A 435 21.02 13.49 -9.82
CA LYS A 435 20.59 12.57 -10.87
C LYS A 435 20.90 11.12 -10.45
N GLN A 436 20.02 10.20 -10.82
CA GLN A 436 20.19 8.77 -10.55
C GLN A 436 21.52 8.25 -11.13
N THR A 437 22.36 7.67 -10.28
CA THR A 437 23.66 7.08 -10.64
C THR A 437 23.72 5.57 -10.41
N GLY A 438 22.80 5.01 -9.62
CA GLY A 438 22.78 3.60 -9.25
C GLY A 438 23.68 3.25 -8.06
N THR A 439 24.34 4.23 -7.43
CA THR A 439 25.22 4.01 -6.30
C THR A 439 24.47 3.90 -4.97
N GLN A 440 25.10 3.28 -3.95
CA GLN A 440 24.43 2.96 -2.68
C GLN A 440 24.16 4.19 -1.79
N ASN A 441 24.81 5.34 -2.03
CA ASN A 441 24.51 6.60 -1.33
C ASN A 441 23.15 7.20 -1.74
N GLN A 442 22.51 6.64 -2.76
CA GLN A 442 21.16 6.94 -3.22
C GLN A 442 20.12 5.89 -2.75
N SER A 443 20.53 5.01 -1.85
CA SER A 443 19.70 3.93 -1.35
C SER A 443 19.62 3.98 0.17
N PHE A 444 18.41 3.77 0.71
CA PHE A 444 18.11 3.95 2.13
C PHE A 444 17.39 2.73 2.69
N ARG A 445 17.64 2.40 3.96
CA ARG A 445 16.90 1.40 4.73
C ARG A 445 15.92 2.09 5.66
N PHE A 446 14.76 1.48 5.81
CA PHE A 446 13.68 1.93 6.69
C PHE A 446 13.55 0.96 7.85
N GLU A 447 14.01 1.34 9.04
CA GLU A 447 13.89 0.57 10.27
C GLU A 447 12.60 1.01 10.99
N TYR A 448 11.62 0.12 11.10
CA TYR A 448 10.35 0.42 11.74
C TYR A 448 10.51 0.59 13.25
N MET A 449 10.06 1.71 13.79
CA MET A 449 10.20 2.08 15.20
C MET A 449 8.87 2.01 15.96
N GLY A 450 7.74 1.91 15.28
CA GLY A 450 6.41 1.83 15.89
C GLY A 450 5.35 2.66 15.16
N ASP A 451 4.14 2.63 15.68
CA ASP A 451 3.05 3.44 15.15
C ASP A 451 3.15 4.90 15.58
N GLU A 452 2.72 5.84 14.74
CA GLU A 452 2.84 7.28 15.00
C GLU A 452 2.13 7.71 16.28
N SER A 453 1.07 7.02 16.69
CA SER A 453 0.34 7.27 17.93
C SER A 453 1.21 7.15 19.20
N ALA A 454 2.26 6.32 19.17
CA ALA A 454 3.19 6.16 20.28
C ALA A 454 4.08 7.40 20.51
N TYR A 455 4.24 8.24 19.49
CA TYR A 455 5.09 9.44 19.50
C TYR A 455 4.30 10.75 19.60
N SER A 456 2.98 10.72 19.47
CA SER A 456 2.12 11.91 19.54
C SER A 456 1.81 12.38 20.97
N SER A 457 2.17 11.63 22.00
CA SER A 457 1.87 11.95 23.41
C SER A 457 2.91 12.84 24.12
N SER A 458 4.01 13.22 23.47
CA SER A 458 5.06 14.05 24.07
C SER A 458 4.87 15.56 23.90
N SER A 459 3.87 16.02 23.14
CA SER A 459 3.51 17.44 23.01
C SER A 459 2.23 17.76 23.76
N SER A 460 2.26 17.77 25.09
CA SER A 460 1.23 18.48 25.88
C SER A 460 1.42 19.98 25.69
N PRO A 461 0.38 20.75 25.33
CA PRO A 461 0.50 22.20 25.32
C PRO A 461 0.63 22.68 26.77
N LEU A 462 1.69 23.41 27.06
CA LEU A 462 1.82 24.19 28.28
C LEU A 462 0.65 25.19 28.31
N THR A 463 -0.36 24.87 29.08
CA THR A 463 -1.37 25.85 29.50
C THR A 463 -0.72 26.84 30.45
N SER A 464 -0.29 27.98 29.95
CA SER A 464 0.00 29.14 30.79
C SER A 464 -1.31 29.92 31.01
N SER A 465 -1.94 29.70 32.15
CA SER A 465 -2.84 30.70 32.74
C SER A 465 -1.97 31.80 33.37
N GLY A 466 -2.00 32.96 32.79
CA GLY A 466 -1.33 34.14 33.32
C GLY A 466 -1.87 35.37 32.62
N THR A 467 -2.90 35.98 33.23
CA THR A 467 -3.36 37.34 32.96
C THR A 467 -2.23 38.34 33.18
N ALA A 468 -1.91 39.14 32.18
CA ALA A 468 -1.18 40.39 32.37
C ALA A 468 -1.63 41.44 31.36
N GLU A 469 -1.86 42.61 31.92
CA GLU A 469 -2.47 43.80 31.42
C GLU A 469 -1.79 44.45 30.21
N LEU A 470 -2.61 45.15 29.44
CA LEU A 470 -2.25 46.13 28.44
C LEU A 470 -1.48 47.31 29.06
N MET A 471 -0.32 47.65 28.50
CA MET A 471 0.15 49.02 28.49
C MET A 471 0.73 49.36 27.12
N SER A 472 0.13 50.36 26.52
CA SER A 472 0.52 51.06 25.31
C SER A 472 1.68 52.03 25.58
N SER A 473 2.67 52.11 24.71
CA SER A 473 3.33 53.38 24.44
C SER A 473 3.99 53.40 23.07
N SER A 474 3.79 54.49 22.41
CA SER A 474 4.06 54.91 21.05
C SER A 474 5.49 55.36 20.80
N SER A 475 5.82 55.43 19.48
CA SER A 475 6.85 56.21 18.78
C SER A 475 8.28 55.61 18.80
N SER A 476 9.02 55.57 17.70
CA SER A 476 9.18 56.46 16.56
C SER A 476 9.95 55.74 15.45
N GLU A 477 9.69 56.11 14.21
CA GLU A 477 10.42 55.77 13.01
C GLU A 477 11.86 56.24 13.05
N ASP A 478 12.80 55.40 12.59
CA ASP A 478 13.92 55.89 11.79
C ASP A 478 14.42 54.78 10.85
N ALA A 479 14.50 55.15 9.60
CA ALA A 479 14.98 54.35 8.51
C ALA A 479 16.49 54.21 8.52
N LEU A 480 17.01 53.01 8.24
CA LEU A 480 18.31 52.84 7.57
C LEU A 480 18.52 51.38 7.07
N SER A 481 18.58 51.30 5.76
CA SER A 481 19.41 50.42 4.89
C SER A 481 19.59 48.94 5.22
N SER A 482 19.09 48.13 4.25
CA SER A 482 19.64 46.86 3.75
C SER A 482 20.60 46.08 4.68
N SER A 483 20.11 45.13 5.41
CA SER A 483 20.90 44.04 5.93
C SER A 483 20.09 42.73 5.96
N THR A 484 20.61 41.83 5.17
CA THR A 484 20.60 40.37 5.29
C THR A 484 19.58 39.78 6.29
N GLU A 485 18.48 39.24 5.78
CA GLU A 485 17.62 38.36 6.59
C GLU A 485 18.39 37.09 6.95
N ILE A 486 18.76 36.97 8.22
CA ILE A 486 19.10 35.72 8.86
C ILE A 486 17.80 35.10 9.30
N THR A 487 17.35 34.06 8.63
CA THR A 487 16.14 33.32 9.04
C THR A 487 16.37 32.72 10.43
N SER A 488 15.70 33.32 11.41
CA SER A 488 15.43 32.96 12.80
C SER A 488 16.18 31.80 13.45
N LEU A 489 17.05 32.17 14.40
CA LEU A 489 17.53 31.31 15.48
C LEU A 489 16.49 31.27 16.63
N VAL A 490 15.91 30.10 16.88
CA VAL A 490 15.26 29.82 18.17
C VAL A 490 16.34 29.27 19.10
N ALA A 491 16.60 29.98 20.18
CA ALA A 491 17.56 29.57 21.21
C ALA A 491 16.95 28.47 22.08
N VAL A 492 17.63 27.31 22.15
CA VAL A 492 17.39 26.29 23.17
C VAL A 492 18.49 26.45 24.24
N PRO A 493 18.15 26.51 25.54
CA PRO A 493 19.15 26.59 26.62
C PRO A 493 19.80 25.21 26.81
N GLY A 494 21.11 25.14 26.60
CA GLY A 494 21.91 23.97 26.92
C GLY A 494 23.08 23.79 25.97
N ASN A 495 24.24 24.27 26.39
CA ASN A 495 25.57 24.20 25.77
C ASN A 495 25.82 25.16 24.59
N LEU A 496 26.53 26.27 24.91
CA LEU A 496 26.90 27.36 23.99
C LEU A 496 28.04 26.95 23.05
N GLY A 497 27.80 26.04 22.13
CA GLY A 497 28.71 25.80 21.00
C GLY A 497 28.78 27.00 20.04
N ALA A 498 29.83 27.08 19.24
CA ALA A 498 29.99 28.12 18.22
C ALA A 498 28.80 28.11 17.25
N ARG A 499 28.33 29.30 16.84
CA ARG A 499 27.23 29.49 15.89
C ARG A 499 27.59 30.56 14.85
N ILE A 500 27.00 30.50 13.68
CA ILE A 500 27.11 31.53 12.66
C ILE A 500 26.28 32.73 13.11
N ILE A 501 26.92 33.90 13.21
CA ILE A 501 26.29 35.17 13.59
C ILE A 501 26.27 36.18 12.44
N GLY A 502 26.87 35.85 11.30
CA GLY A 502 26.84 36.66 10.09
C GLY A 502 27.44 35.92 8.92
N ALA A 503 26.84 36.09 7.74
CA ALA A 503 27.32 35.53 6.47
C ALA A 503 27.07 36.53 5.34
N SER A 504 28.13 37.13 4.78
CA SER A 504 28.05 37.92 3.55
C SER A 504 29.37 37.80 2.78
N ARG A 505 29.37 38.08 1.49
CA ARG A 505 30.62 38.08 0.70
C ARG A 505 31.55 39.23 1.12
N ALA A 506 31.01 40.36 1.52
CA ALA A 506 31.78 41.53 1.92
C ALA A 506 32.44 41.34 3.28
N ASP A 507 31.66 40.88 4.28
CA ASP A 507 32.11 40.78 5.68
C ASP A 507 32.67 39.41 6.06
N GLY A 508 32.50 38.41 5.18
CA GLY A 508 32.87 37.04 5.44
C GLY A 508 31.83 36.27 6.30
N LEU A 509 32.21 35.05 6.72
CA LEU A 509 31.47 34.27 7.71
C LEU A 509 31.97 34.64 9.09
N ARG A 510 31.09 34.96 10.02
CA ARG A 510 31.38 35.23 11.42
C ARG A 510 30.74 34.23 12.33
N PHE A 511 31.52 33.71 13.27
CA PHE A 511 31.07 32.77 14.29
C PHE A 511 31.04 33.44 15.66
N SER A 512 30.18 32.98 16.55
CA SER A 512 30.03 33.53 17.90
C SER A 512 31.32 33.38 18.74
N GLN A 513 32.15 32.43 18.38
CA GLN A 513 33.49 32.17 18.95
C GLN A 513 34.33 31.40 17.93
N ALA A 514 35.65 31.36 18.12
CA ALA A 514 36.50 30.54 17.27
C ALA A 514 36.14 29.05 17.39
N ALA A 515 36.00 28.39 16.26
CA ALA A 515 35.66 26.98 16.18
C ALA A 515 36.22 26.36 14.89
N ASP A 516 36.33 25.05 14.89
CA ASP A 516 36.62 24.28 13.68
C ASP A 516 35.46 24.41 12.71
N TYR A 517 35.75 24.75 11.47
CA TYR A 517 34.75 24.88 10.42
C TYR A 517 35.18 24.18 9.13
N ALA A 518 34.18 23.76 8.35
CA ALA A 518 34.35 23.42 6.95
C ALA A 518 33.21 24.08 6.15
N LEU A 519 33.56 24.83 5.11
CA LEU A 519 32.65 25.44 4.16
C LEU A 519 32.66 24.61 2.88
N MET A 520 31.54 24.15 2.45
CA MET A 520 31.38 23.32 1.26
C MET A 520 30.43 23.98 0.25
N ASN A 521 30.76 23.88 -1.03
CA ASN A 521 29.80 24.24 -2.09
C ASN A 521 28.75 23.13 -2.28
N LEU A 522 27.73 23.40 -3.09
CA LEU A 522 26.66 22.40 -3.37
C LEU A 522 27.13 21.18 -4.19
N HIS A 523 28.40 21.16 -4.65
CA HIS A 523 29.02 19.98 -5.24
C HIS A 523 29.82 19.17 -4.21
N GLY A 524 29.70 19.53 -2.91
CA GLY A 524 30.40 18.86 -1.80
C GLY A 524 31.87 19.13 -1.68
N MET A 525 32.43 20.01 -2.51
CA MET A 525 33.82 20.37 -2.43
C MET A 525 34.04 21.34 -1.27
N VAL A 526 34.95 20.99 -0.35
CA VAL A 526 35.37 21.88 0.72
C VAL A 526 36.12 23.04 0.09
N VAL A 527 35.50 24.22 0.14
CA VAL A 527 36.07 25.47 -0.42
C VAL A 527 36.85 26.29 0.62
N ALA A 528 36.60 26.04 1.90
CA ALA A 528 37.41 26.57 3.01
C ALA A 528 37.24 25.70 4.26
N ARG A 529 38.30 25.51 5.02
CA ARG A 529 38.28 24.85 6.34
C ARG A 529 39.36 25.40 7.25
N GLY A 530 39.15 25.31 8.55
CA GLY A 530 40.12 25.76 9.54
C GLY A 530 39.51 25.95 10.91
N HIS A 531 40.24 26.63 11.78
CA HIS A 531 39.80 27.06 13.11
C HIS A 531 39.81 28.58 13.16
N ALA A 532 38.66 29.22 13.24
CA ALA A 532 38.56 30.69 13.22
C ALA A 532 37.25 31.19 13.84
N ALA A 533 37.20 32.46 14.21
CA ALA A 533 35.97 33.19 14.56
C ALA A 533 35.39 33.96 13.34
N GLN A 534 36.22 34.18 12.31
CA GLN A 534 35.80 34.83 11.07
C GLN A 534 36.55 34.24 9.87
N VAL A 535 35.84 34.06 8.76
CA VAL A 535 36.38 33.47 7.53
C VAL A 535 36.08 34.38 6.34
N ALA A 536 37.10 34.78 5.61
CA ALA A 536 36.93 35.56 4.39
C ALA A 536 36.41 34.68 3.25
N VAL A 537 35.29 35.07 2.64
CA VAL A 537 34.62 34.33 1.55
C VAL A 537 34.44 35.16 0.26
N LYS A 538 35.08 36.33 0.19
CA LYS A 538 34.98 37.28 -0.95
C LYS A 538 35.35 36.68 -2.31
N ASN A 539 36.20 35.65 -2.30
CA ASN A 539 36.66 34.97 -3.51
C ASN A 539 35.74 33.81 -3.95
N LEU A 540 34.69 33.49 -3.15
CA LEU A 540 33.74 32.47 -3.51
C LEU A 540 32.66 33.03 -4.44
N ALA A 541 32.13 32.19 -5.34
CA ALA A 541 31.02 32.59 -6.20
C ALA A 541 29.75 32.88 -5.35
N PRO A 542 28.87 33.79 -5.81
CA PRO A 542 27.53 33.90 -5.19
C PRO A 542 26.80 32.57 -5.25
N GLY A 543 26.05 32.25 -4.22
CA GLY A 543 25.26 31.03 -4.19
C GLY A 543 25.16 30.40 -2.81
N ALA A 544 24.51 29.24 -2.77
CA ALA A 544 24.32 28.48 -1.54
C ALA A 544 25.56 27.64 -1.19
N TYR A 545 25.86 27.60 0.09
CA TYR A 545 26.97 26.84 0.68
C TYR A 545 26.49 26.14 1.95
N VAL A 546 27.20 25.12 2.36
CA VAL A 546 27.00 24.41 3.61
C VAL A 546 28.18 24.67 4.53
N VAL A 547 27.93 25.15 5.74
CA VAL A 547 28.95 25.38 6.78
C VAL A 547 28.80 24.32 7.85
N ARG A 548 29.83 23.51 8.04
CA ARG A 548 29.99 22.64 9.22
C ARG A 548 30.76 23.42 10.27
N LEU A 549 30.23 23.55 11.49
CA LEU A 549 30.83 24.27 12.60
C LEU A 549 30.75 23.39 13.85
N GLY A 550 31.84 22.73 14.19
CA GLY A 550 31.81 21.64 15.17
C GLY A 550 30.86 20.52 14.71
N GLY A 551 29.97 20.07 15.58
CA GLY A 551 28.90 19.09 15.24
C GLY A 551 27.66 19.69 14.59
N ARG A 552 27.65 20.98 14.21
CA ARG A 552 26.48 21.66 13.62
C ARG A 552 26.71 21.95 12.15
N ILE A 553 25.64 21.81 11.37
CA ILE A 553 25.64 22.13 9.94
C ILE A 553 24.55 23.16 9.65
N GLN A 554 24.87 24.14 8.81
CA GLN A 554 23.95 25.19 8.42
C GLN A 554 24.12 25.54 6.95
N LYS A 555 23.02 25.66 6.22
CA LYS A 555 23.01 26.27 4.89
C LYS A 555 23.14 27.78 5.02
N ILE A 556 23.99 28.36 4.19
CA ILE A 556 24.13 29.80 4.05
C ILE A 556 24.01 30.20 2.58
N GLU A 557 23.64 31.42 2.32
CA GLU A 557 23.64 31.99 0.99
C GLU A 557 24.61 33.19 0.94
N LEU A 558 25.62 33.10 0.09
CA LEU A 558 26.57 34.19 -0.16
C LEU A 558 26.06 34.97 -1.37
N ARG A 559 25.57 36.19 -1.13
CA ARG A 559 25.10 37.13 -2.16
C ARG A 559 26.18 38.11 -2.56
#